data_b573a33b38f5cc15150656aec0e31968
#
_entry.id   b573a33b38f5cc15150656aec0e31968
#
_cell.length_a   1.000
_cell.length_b   1.000
_cell.length_c   1.000
_cell.angle_alpha   90.00
_cell.angle_beta   90.00
_cell.angle_gamma   90.00
#
_symmetry.space_group_name_H-M   'P 1'
#
loop_
_entity.id
_entity.type
_entity.pdbx_description
1 polymer ?
#
loop_
_entity_poly.entity_id
_entity_poly.type
_entity_poly.pdbx_seq_one_letter_code
_entity_poly.pdbx_strand_id
1 'polypeptide(L)'
;MTEKAYIVEAVRTAGGKRDGRLSLWHPADLGAKVLDECVKRLDIDPSIVDDVIFGCVDQVGAQSGNVARNAVLSSSFPESVPATSVDRQCGSSQQAIHFAIQAVMSGTQDIVIGGGVEVMSMVPIGASVIDGHEAGHGFPFDSEGIKKRYPGVFFSQFTGAELVADKWNLTREDLDKFALESHQKAASATELKYFDREILPVEGKNA
;
A
#
# COMPACT_ATOMS: atom_id res chain seq x y z
N MET A 1 17.05 -23.37 -14.82
CA MET A 1 15.63 -23.13 -15.15
C MET A 1 15.20 -21.99 -14.24
N THR A 2 14.56 -20.96 -14.77
CA THR A 2 14.00 -19.89 -13.93
C THR A 2 12.79 -20.46 -13.18
N GLU A 3 12.84 -20.47 -11.86
CA GLU A 3 11.69 -20.81 -11.04
C GLU A 3 10.53 -19.85 -11.38
N LYS A 4 9.30 -20.37 -11.30
CA LYS A 4 8.10 -19.57 -11.58
C LYS A 4 7.37 -19.30 -10.28
N ALA A 5 7.02 -18.04 -10.05
CA ALA A 5 6.09 -17.68 -8.99
C ALA A 5 4.67 -17.55 -9.53
N TYR A 6 3.68 -17.96 -8.75
CA TYR A 6 2.27 -17.91 -9.09
C TYR A 6 1.51 -17.11 -8.04
N ILE A 7 0.60 -16.25 -8.47
CA ILE A 7 -0.35 -15.61 -7.57
C ILE A 7 -1.53 -16.56 -7.42
N VAL A 8 -1.74 -17.07 -6.22
CA VAL A 8 -2.77 -18.08 -5.93
C VAL A 8 -4.02 -17.48 -5.29
N GLU A 9 -3.91 -16.32 -4.65
CA GLU A 9 -5.04 -15.56 -4.13
C GLU A 9 -4.73 -14.05 -4.15
N ALA A 10 -5.78 -13.24 -4.25
CA ALA A 10 -5.71 -11.78 -4.18
C ALA A 10 -6.95 -11.23 -3.47
N VAL A 11 -6.74 -10.62 -2.31
CA VAL A 11 -7.80 -10.07 -1.45
C VAL A 11 -7.47 -8.64 -1.08
N ARG A 12 -8.48 -7.80 -1.04
CA ARG A 12 -8.37 -6.43 -0.52
C ARG A 12 -9.62 -6.01 0.24
N THR A 13 -9.52 -4.99 1.05
CA THR A 13 -10.69 -4.26 1.53
C THR A 13 -11.25 -3.37 0.42
N ALA A 14 -12.44 -2.84 0.62
CA ALA A 14 -12.90 -1.71 -0.18
C ALA A 14 -11.93 -0.52 0.00
N GLY A 15 -11.80 0.33 -1.03
CA GLY A 15 -11.06 1.57 -0.91
C GLY A 15 -11.69 2.48 0.15
N GLY A 16 -10.87 2.94 1.11
CA GLY A 16 -11.33 3.86 2.14
C GLY A 16 -11.61 5.25 1.59
N LYS A 17 -12.54 5.96 2.22
CA LYS A 17 -12.76 7.38 2.03
C LYS A 17 -12.16 8.12 3.23
N ARG A 18 -11.66 9.34 3.03
CA ARG A 18 -11.23 10.21 4.12
C ARG A 18 -12.35 10.35 5.14
N ASP A 19 -12.03 10.13 6.41
CA ASP A 19 -12.97 10.15 7.54
C ASP A 19 -14.21 9.25 7.35
N GLY A 20 -14.08 8.22 6.51
CA GLY A 20 -15.12 7.26 6.21
C GLY A 20 -15.11 6.05 7.15
N ARG A 21 -15.85 5.02 6.77
CA ARG A 21 -16.10 3.83 7.62
C ARG A 21 -14.84 3.06 8.04
N LEU A 22 -13.74 3.18 7.29
CA LEU A 22 -12.47 2.52 7.62
C LEU A 22 -11.49 3.44 8.38
N SER A 23 -11.80 4.70 8.59
CA SER A 23 -10.90 5.70 9.18
C SER A 23 -10.46 5.41 10.61
N LEU A 24 -11.28 4.68 11.38
CA LEU A 24 -11.01 4.31 12.78
C LEU A 24 -10.42 2.90 12.93
N TRP A 25 -10.13 2.21 11.83
CA TRP A 25 -9.43 0.95 11.90
C TRP A 25 -7.95 1.18 12.20
N HIS A 26 -7.43 0.48 13.21
CA HIS A 26 -5.98 0.42 13.40
C HIS A 26 -5.35 -0.29 12.21
N PRO A 27 -4.27 0.23 11.61
CA PRO A 27 -3.67 -0.36 10.39
C PRO A 27 -3.27 -1.82 10.56
N ALA A 28 -2.74 -2.19 11.73
CA ALA A 28 -2.40 -3.59 12.01
C ALA A 28 -3.63 -4.50 11.96
N ASP A 29 -4.76 -4.09 12.57
CA ASP A 29 -5.99 -4.89 12.57
C ASP A 29 -6.60 -4.99 11.18
N LEU A 30 -6.55 -3.90 10.40
CA LEU A 30 -7.05 -3.90 9.03
C LEU A 30 -6.21 -4.81 8.13
N GLY A 31 -4.88 -4.77 8.28
CA GLY A 31 -3.95 -5.68 7.60
C GLY A 31 -4.20 -7.14 8.00
N ALA A 32 -4.40 -7.41 9.30
CA ALA A 32 -4.71 -8.75 9.81
C ALA A 32 -5.96 -9.36 9.17
N LYS A 33 -7.02 -8.56 8.96
CA LYS A 33 -8.24 -9.04 8.28
C LYS A 33 -7.97 -9.58 6.88
N VAL A 34 -7.10 -8.94 6.14
CA VAL A 34 -6.73 -9.37 4.78
C VAL A 34 -5.84 -10.62 4.83
N LEU A 35 -4.90 -10.68 5.78
CA LEU A 35 -4.06 -11.87 5.99
C LEU A 35 -4.90 -13.10 6.31
N ASP A 36 -5.80 -12.99 7.30
CA ASP A 36 -6.68 -14.07 7.70
C ASP A 36 -7.58 -14.55 6.55
N GLU A 37 -8.11 -13.63 5.76
CA GLU A 37 -8.96 -13.99 4.63
C GLU A 37 -8.18 -14.70 3.52
N CYS A 38 -6.93 -14.30 3.26
CA CYS A 38 -6.09 -14.99 2.27
C CYS A 38 -5.90 -16.47 2.59
N VAL A 39 -5.46 -16.78 3.82
CA VAL A 39 -5.22 -18.19 4.23
C VAL A 39 -6.52 -18.98 4.36
N LYS A 40 -7.59 -18.34 4.78
CA LYS A 40 -8.92 -18.95 4.84
C LYS A 40 -9.44 -19.34 3.47
N ARG A 41 -9.31 -18.49 2.45
CA ARG A 41 -9.77 -18.79 1.08
C ARG A 41 -8.97 -19.91 0.44
N LEU A 42 -7.71 -20.02 0.78
CA LEU A 42 -6.83 -21.08 0.29
C LEU A 42 -6.95 -22.39 1.10
N ASP A 43 -7.64 -22.34 2.26
CA ASP A 43 -7.76 -23.46 3.20
C ASP A 43 -6.37 -24.02 3.60
N ILE A 44 -5.44 -23.12 3.93
CA ILE A 44 -4.07 -23.47 4.32
C ILE A 44 -3.81 -23.08 5.78
N ASP A 45 -2.87 -23.79 6.40
CA ASP A 45 -2.33 -23.42 7.71
C ASP A 45 -1.44 -22.17 7.57
N PRO A 46 -1.70 -21.07 8.26
CA PRO A 46 -0.88 -19.87 8.18
C PRO A 46 0.59 -20.10 8.60
N SER A 47 0.90 -21.17 9.31
CA SER A 47 2.27 -21.51 9.72
C SER A 47 3.21 -21.89 8.57
N ILE A 48 2.66 -22.22 7.39
CA ILE A 48 3.47 -22.54 6.21
C ILE A 48 3.91 -21.31 5.41
N VAL A 49 3.44 -20.12 5.81
CA VAL A 49 3.84 -18.85 5.16
C VAL A 49 5.24 -18.47 5.64
N ASP A 50 6.16 -18.34 4.70
CA ASP A 50 7.57 -18.03 4.98
C ASP A 50 7.80 -16.56 5.33
N ASP A 51 7.01 -15.64 4.77
CA ASP A 51 7.15 -14.20 5.04
C ASP A 51 5.90 -13.41 4.64
N VAL A 52 5.71 -12.27 5.31
CA VAL A 52 4.71 -11.26 4.97
C VAL A 52 5.41 -9.93 4.68
N ILE A 53 5.26 -9.41 3.47
CA ILE A 53 5.88 -8.16 3.05
C ILE A 53 4.78 -7.14 2.75
N PHE A 54 4.69 -6.08 3.56
CA PHE A 54 3.70 -5.02 3.35
C PHE A 54 4.34 -3.70 2.96
N GLY A 55 3.72 -3.03 2.00
CA GLY A 55 3.98 -1.64 1.68
C GLY A 55 3.25 -0.70 2.62
N CYS A 56 3.97 0.33 3.09
CA CYS A 56 3.41 1.45 3.84
C CYS A 56 4.35 2.65 3.68
N VAL A 57 3.82 3.84 3.44
CA VAL A 57 4.63 5.06 3.23
C VAL A 57 4.90 5.76 4.55
N ASP A 58 3.87 6.24 5.22
CA ASP A 58 4.01 7.02 6.45
C ASP A 58 4.11 6.10 7.66
N GLN A 59 5.32 5.54 7.89
CA GLN A 59 5.60 4.58 8.97
C GLN A 59 5.87 5.32 10.29
N VAL A 60 4.90 6.09 10.74
CA VAL A 60 4.89 6.82 12.03
C VAL A 60 3.65 6.47 12.85
N GLY A 61 3.68 6.72 14.13
CA GLY A 61 2.54 6.47 15.03
C GLY A 61 2.00 5.05 14.91
N ALA A 62 0.72 4.90 14.60
CA ALA A 62 0.05 3.60 14.46
C ALA A 62 0.60 2.72 13.31
N GLN A 63 1.33 3.30 12.37
CA GLN A 63 1.96 2.60 11.24
C GLN A 63 3.46 2.37 11.44
N SER A 64 4.02 2.77 12.59
CA SER A 64 5.44 2.58 12.91
C SER A 64 5.74 1.18 13.42
N GLY A 65 7.04 0.90 13.64
CA GLY A 65 7.49 -0.33 14.26
C GLY A 65 7.21 -1.58 13.44
N ASN A 66 7.30 -1.49 12.10
CA ASN A 66 7.00 -2.60 11.19
C ASN A 66 5.51 -3.00 11.19
N VAL A 67 4.67 -2.21 10.50
CA VAL A 67 3.22 -2.45 10.43
C VAL A 67 2.87 -3.84 9.89
N ALA A 68 3.69 -4.43 9.01
CA ALA A 68 3.50 -5.80 8.54
C ALA A 68 3.60 -6.79 9.71
N ARG A 69 4.63 -6.65 10.56
CA ARG A 69 4.78 -7.49 11.75
C ARG A 69 3.61 -7.31 12.72
N ASN A 70 3.19 -6.07 12.92
CA ASN A 70 2.05 -5.77 13.77
C ASN A 70 0.76 -6.40 13.22
N ALA A 71 0.57 -6.44 11.90
CA ALA A 71 -0.55 -7.11 11.26
C ALA A 71 -0.51 -8.63 11.45
N VAL A 72 0.66 -9.26 11.33
CA VAL A 72 0.84 -10.69 11.64
C VAL A 72 0.48 -10.97 13.09
N LEU A 73 0.97 -10.17 14.03
CA LEU A 73 0.67 -10.35 15.47
C LEU A 73 -0.80 -10.08 15.84
N SER A 74 -1.53 -9.33 15.01
CA SER A 74 -2.97 -9.07 15.17
C SER A 74 -3.86 -10.09 14.46
N SER A 75 -3.28 -11.00 13.69
CA SER A 75 -3.99 -12.02 12.89
C SER A 75 -3.99 -13.39 13.55
N SER A 76 -4.53 -14.39 12.84
CA SER A 76 -4.46 -15.80 13.25
C SER A 76 -3.10 -16.46 12.97
N PHE A 77 -2.15 -15.75 12.40
CA PHE A 77 -0.82 -16.26 12.10
C PHE A 77 -0.01 -16.52 13.37
N PRO A 78 0.80 -17.59 13.40
CA PRO A 78 1.70 -17.81 14.53
C PRO A 78 2.83 -16.78 14.54
N GLU A 79 3.37 -16.51 15.74
CA GLU A 79 4.48 -15.57 15.93
C GLU A 79 5.76 -15.95 15.16
N SER A 80 5.87 -17.21 14.74
CA SER A 80 7.01 -17.70 13.96
C SER A 80 7.06 -17.15 12.53
N VAL A 81 5.93 -16.70 11.98
CA VAL A 81 5.89 -16.10 10.63
C VAL A 81 6.50 -14.70 10.68
N PRO A 82 7.63 -14.46 10.00
CA PRO A 82 8.26 -13.16 9.95
C PRO A 82 7.46 -12.19 9.10
N ALA A 83 7.77 -10.90 9.25
CA ALA A 83 7.19 -9.88 8.38
C ALA A 83 8.09 -8.66 8.26
N THR A 84 7.98 -7.93 7.16
CA THR A 84 8.71 -6.69 6.94
C THR A 84 7.84 -5.64 6.25
N SER A 85 8.09 -4.37 6.57
CA SER A 85 7.45 -3.24 5.90
C SER A 85 8.43 -2.59 4.94
N VAL A 86 7.94 -2.21 3.75
CA VAL A 86 8.74 -1.54 2.73
C VAL A 86 8.11 -0.21 2.32
N ASP A 87 8.96 0.78 2.06
CA ASP A 87 8.56 2.05 1.50
C ASP A 87 9.20 2.23 0.11
N ARG A 88 8.37 2.46 -0.88
CA ARG A 88 8.69 2.96 -2.22
C ARG A 88 7.64 3.99 -2.62
N GLN A 89 7.31 4.87 -1.71
CA GLN A 89 6.26 5.86 -1.87
C GLN A 89 4.94 5.18 -2.36
N CYS A 90 4.19 5.79 -3.26
CA CYS A 90 2.92 5.26 -3.76
C CYS A 90 3.01 3.84 -4.39
N GLY A 91 4.22 3.37 -4.70
CA GLY A 91 4.51 2.02 -5.22
C GLY A 91 4.88 0.98 -4.16
N SER A 92 4.70 1.27 -2.86
CA SER A 92 5.18 0.41 -1.77
C SER A 92 4.60 -1.00 -1.81
N SER A 93 3.28 -1.14 -1.94
CA SER A 93 2.63 -2.46 -2.02
C SER A 93 3.00 -3.22 -3.30
N GLN A 94 3.18 -2.52 -4.42
CA GLN A 94 3.69 -3.14 -5.65
C GLN A 94 5.11 -3.65 -5.45
N GLN A 95 5.96 -2.90 -4.74
CA GLN A 95 7.31 -3.35 -4.41
C GLN A 95 7.30 -4.56 -3.48
N ALA A 96 6.39 -4.60 -2.50
CA ALA A 96 6.19 -5.75 -1.63
C ALA A 96 5.87 -7.02 -2.43
N ILE A 97 4.96 -6.92 -3.41
CA ILE A 97 4.62 -8.03 -4.33
C ILE A 97 5.85 -8.43 -5.17
N HIS A 98 6.62 -7.46 -5.68
CA HIS A 98 7.84 -7.78 -6.42
C HIS A 98 8.86 -8.53 -5.56
N PHE A 99 9.04 -8.14 -4.30
CA PHE A 99 9.93 -8.85 -3.38
C PHE A 99 9.44 -10.27 -3.09
N ALA A 100 8.13 -10.45 -2.86
CA ALA A 100 7.53 -11.77 -2.68
C ALA A 100 7.77 -12.68 -3.90
N ILE A 101 7.52 -12.17 -5.12
CA ILE A 101 7.79 -12.88 -6.36
C ILE A 101 9.28 -13.26 -6.49
N GLN A 102 10.18 -12.31 -6.19
CA GLN A 102 11.62 -12.53 -6.27
C GLN A 102 12.09 -13.56 -5.24
N ALA A 103 11.55 -13.57 -4.03
CA ALA A 103 11.87 -14.54 -3.00
C ALA A 103 11.50 -15.97 -3.46
N VAL A 104 10.31 -16.16 -3.99
CA VAL A 104 9.87 -17.45 -4.53
C VAL A 104 10.71 -17.85 -5.75
N MET A 105 10.94 -16.95 -6.70
CA MET A 105 11.73 -17.23 -7.91
C MET A 105 13.21 -17.53 -7.62
N SER A 106 13.74 -17.03 -6.50
CA SER A 106 15.11 -17.34 -6.06
C SER A 106 15.24 -18.68 -5.35
N GLY A 107 14.12 -19.30 -4.98
CA GLY A 107 14.06 -20.55 -4.23
C GLY A 107 14.45 -20.38 -2.75
N THR A 108 14.44 -19.15 -2.23
CA THR A 108 14.72 -18.90 -0.80
C THR A 108 13.48 -19.03 0.07
N GLN A 109 12.30 -18.88 -0.53
CA GLN A 109 11.00 -18.99 0.13
C GLN A 109 10.00 -19.65 -0.85
N ASP A 110 9.01 -20.37 -0.31
CA ASP A 110 8.01 -21.07 -1.10
C ASP A 110 6.66 -20.38 -1.13
N ILE A 111 6.23 -19.81 0.01
CA ILE A 111 4.92 -19.18 0.18
C ILE A 111 5.10 -17.80 0.85
N VAL A 112 4.84 -16.74 0.11
CA VAL A 112 5.02 -15.36 0.59
C VAL A 112 3.77 -14.52 0.32
N ILE A 113 3.38 -13.72 1.29
CA ILE A 113 2.29 -12.76 1.13
C ILE A 113 2.87 -11.36 0.88
N GLY A 114 2.60 -10.81 -0.29
CA GLY A 114 2.94 -9.43 -0.64
C GLY A 114 1.69 -8.55 -0.70
N GLY A 115 1.70 -7.42 -0.02
CA GLY A 115 0.56 -6.51 0.01
C GLY A 115 0.90 -5.16 0.63
N GLY A 116 -0.06 -4.58 1.35
CA GLY A 116 0.18 -3.35 2.11
C GLY A 116 -1.06 -2.83 2.80
N VAL A 117 -0.84 -1.91 3.73
CA VAL A 117 -1.90 -1.23 4.46
C VAL A 117 -1.49 0.20 4.78
N GLU A 118 -2.43 1.12 4.65
CA GLU A 118 -2.23 2.51 5.03
C GLU A 118 -3.57 3.15 5.38
N VAL A 119 -3.68 3.76 6.55
CA VAL A 119 -4.89 4.43 7.04
C VAL A 119 -4.62 5.92 7.16
N MET A 120 -4.76 6.64 6.04
CA MET A 120 -4.38 8.06 5.93
C MET A 120 -5.29 9.01 6.72
N SER A 121 -6.44 8.56 7.20
CA SER A 121 -7.26 9.34 8.15
C SER A 121 -6.70 9.28 9.57
N MET A 122 -5.92 8.24 9.92
CA MET A 122 -5.27 8.08 11.22
C MET A 122 -3.84 8.62 11.19
N VAL A 123 -3.10 8.32 10.14
CA VAL A 123 -1.73 8.82 9.90
C VAL A 123 -1.76 9.58 8.57
N PRO A 124 -1.84 10.90 8.59
CA PRO A 124 -1.96 11.72 7.38
C PRO A 124 -0.77 11.54 6.43
N ILE A 125 -1.04 11.67 5.13
CA ILE A 125 0.03 11.61 4.12
C ILE A 125 1.08 12.69 4.36
N GLY A 126 2.34 12.29 4.36
CA GLY A 126 3.48 13.17 4.63
C GLY A 126 3.82 13.31 6.11
N ALA A 127 3.13 12.62 7.03
CA ALA A 127 3.39 12.69 8.47
C ALA A 127 4.85 12.36 8.80
N SER A 128 5.44 11.36 8.15
CA SER A 128 6.86 11.00 8.35
C SER A 128 7.84 12.14 8.04
N VAL A 129 7.48 13.01 7.11
CA VAL A 129 8.31 14.17 6.72
C VAL A 129 7.99 15.39 7.57
N ILE A 130 6.70 15.69 7.74
CA ILE A 130 6.22 16.92 8.41
C ILE A 130 6.52 16.84 9.91
N ASP A 131 6.08 15.77 10.58
CA ASP A 131 6.27 15.61 12.03
C ASP A 131 7.76 15.48 12.36
N GLY A 132 8.55 14.80 11.53
CA GLY A 132 10.00 14.72 11.68
C GLY A 132 10.68 16.09 11.54
N HIS A 133 10.26 16.91 10.59
CA HIS A 133 10.78 18.26 10.42
C HIS A 133 10.42 19.18 11.61
N GLU A 134 9.17 19.14 12.04
CA GLU A 134 8.69 19.93 13.19
C GLU A 134 9.39 19.50 14.49
N ALA A 135 9.73 18.23 14.63
CA ALA A 135 10.55 17.72 15.74
C ALA A 135 12.06 18.07 15.65
N GLY A 136 12.47 18.77 14.60
CA GLY A 136 13.88 19.19 14.42
C GLY A 136 14.79 18.10 13.82
N HIS A 137 14.24 17.06 13.23
CA HIS A 137 15.02 15.97 12.60
C HIS A 137 15.46 16.28 11.16
N GLY A 138 15.23 17.49 10.68
CA GLY A 138 15.62 17.94 9.33
C GLY A 138 14.57 17.66 8.26
N PHE A 139 14.93 17.89 7.01
CA PHE A 139 14.05 17.70 5.86
C PHE A 139 14.75 16.85 4.80
N PRO A 140 14.10 15.86 4.18
CA PRO A 140 14.78 14.88 3.32
C PRO A 140 15.47 15.49 2.10
N PHE A 141 14.96 16.62 1.58
CA PHE A 141 15.52 17.29 0.42
C PHE A 141 16.56 18.38 0.76
N ASP A 142 16.92 18.55 2.03
CA ASP A 142 17.94 19.51 2.46
C ASP A 142 19.39 19.04 2.23
N SER A 143 19.56 17.81 1.71
CA SER A 143 20.86 17.26 1.36
C SER A 143 21.61 18.16 0.36
N GLU A 144 22.85 18.50 0.66
CA GLU A 144 23.72 19.28 -0.22
C GLU A 144 23.88 18.63 -1.61
N GLY A 145 23.92 17.30 -1.67
CA GLY A 145 23.99 16.56 -2.94
C GLY A 145 22.73 16.74 -3.78
N ILE A 146 21.56 16.73 -3.16
CA ILE A 146 20.27 16.96 -3.85
C ILE A 146 20.22 18.41 -4.33
N LYS A 147 20.50 19.39 -3.48
CA LYS A 147 20.49 20.81 -3.82
C LYS A 147 21.47 21.13 -4.96
N LYS A 148 22.64 20.53 -4.95
CA LYS A 148 23.64 20.71 -6.02
C LYS A 148 23.19 20.11 -7.35
N ARG A 149 22.53 18.94 -7.33
CA ARG A 149 22.10 18.24 -8.55
C ARG A 149 20.83 18.84 -9.14
N TYR A 150 19.96 19.36 -8.30
CA TYR A 150 18.64 19.90 -8.67
C TYR A 150 18.43 21.31 -8.11
N PRO A 151 19.24 22.29 -8.54
CA PRO A 151 19.17 23.63 -8.00
C PRO A 151 17.80 24.28 -8.28
N GLY A 152 17.13 24.75 -7.22
CA GLY A 152 15.84 25.41 -7.34
C GLY A 152 14.64 24.49 -7.63
N VAL A 153 14.85 23.17 -7.68
CA VAL A 153 13.75 22.19 -7.91
C VAL A 153 13.05 21.87 -6.59
N PHE A 154 11.75 22.06 -6.58
CA PHE A 154 10.87 21.57 -5.51
C PHE A 154 10.20 20.27 -5.96
N PHE A 155 10.49 19.16 -5.28
CA PHE A 155 9.92 17.85 -5.60
C PHE A 155 8.46 17.78 -5.17
N SER A 156 7.54 17.85 -6.13
CA SER A 156 6.11 17.84 -5.91
C SER A 156 5.39 17.07 -7.02
N GLN A 157 4.43 16.24 -6.67
CA GLN A 157 3.56 15.56 -7.63
C GLN A 157 2.74 16.56 -8.44
N PHE A 158 2.31 17.67 -7.83
CA PHE A 158 1.54 18.71 -8.51
C PHE A 158 2.38 19.37 -9.62
N THR A 159 3.60 19.80 -9.29
CA THR A 159 4.53 20.33 -10.29
C THR A 159 4.84 19.31 -11.39
N GLY A 160 5.02 18.04 -11.01
CA GLY A 160 5.25 16.96 -11.98
C GLY A 160 4.05 16.74 -12.90
N ALA A 161 2.83 16.82 -12.40
CA ALA A 161 1.61 16.70 -13.20
C ALA A 161 1.46 17.86 -14.19
N GLU A 162 1.72 19.11 -13.77
CA GLU A 162 1.72 20.27 -14.67
C GLU A 162 2.78 20.13 -15.79
N LEU A 163 3.99 19.70 -15.44
CA LEU A 163 5.04 19.45 -16.44
C LEU A 163 4.65 18.35 -17.45
N VAL A 164 3.90 17.35 -17.02
CA VAL A 164 3.35 16.33 -17.93
C VAL A 164 2.29 16.93 -18.83
N ALA A 165 1.36 17.72 -18.29
CA ALA A 165 0.31 18.37 -19.08
C ALA A 165 0.94 19.29 -20.14
N ASP A 166 1.89 20.12 -19.77
CA ASP A 166 2.61 21.01 -20.69
C ASP A 166 3.36 20.23 -21.77
N LYS A 167 4.11 19.20 -21.38
CA LYS A 167 4.95 18.42 -22.30
C LYS A 167 4.14 17.70 -23.37
N TRP A 168 2.95 17.21 -23.04
CA TRP A 168 2.07 16.48 -23.95
C TRP A 168 0.90 17.30 -24.44
N ASN A 169 0.85 18.61 -24.15
CA ASN A 169 -0.22 19.52 -24.53
C ASN A 169 -1.61 19.02 -24.14
N LEU A 170 -1.74 18.48 -22.92
CA LEU A 170 -3.00 17.99 -22.41
C LEU A 170 -3.90 19.17 -22.01
N THR A 171 -5.10 19.20 -22.53
CA THR A 171 -6.10 20.21 -22.21
C THR A 171 -6.90 19.85 -20.95
N ARG A 172 -7.61 20.80 -20.39
CA ARG A 172 -8.55 20.55 -19.29
C ARG A 172 -9.62 19.55 -19.70
N GLU A 173 -10.12 19.62 -20.93
CA GLU A 173 -11.10 18.70 -21.48
C GLU A 173 -10.56 17.27 -21.55
N ASP A 174 -9.30 17.09 -21.94
CA ASP A 174 -8.65 15.76 -21.97
C ASP A 174 -8.62 15.13 -20.56
N LEU A 175 -8.23 15.93 -19.55
CA LEU A 175 -8.17 15.48 -18.17
C LEU A 175 -9.54 15.14 -17.59
N ASP A 176 -10.54 15.98 -17.83
CA ASP A 176 -11.92 15.76 -17.38
C ASP A 176 -12.56 14.54 -18.07
N LYS A 177 -12.31 14.34 -19.36
CA LYS A 177 -12.74 13.16 -20.10
C LYS A 177 -12.12 11.88 -19.54
N PHE A 178 -10.81 11.89 -19.28
CA PHE A 178 -10.10 10.76 -18.68
C PHE A 178 -10.70 10.40 -17.31
N ALA A 179 -10.96 11.39 -16.46
CA ALA A 179 -11.56 11.19 -15.15
C ALA A 179 -12.99 10.63 -15.26
N LEU A 180 -13.82 11.19 -16.16
CA LEU A 180 -15.17 10.70 -16.39
C LEU A 180 -15.19 9.24 -16.86
N GLU A 181 -14.35 8.88 -17.82
CA GLU A 181 -14.23 7.51 -18.32
C GLU A 181 -13.78 6.55 -17.20
N SER A 182 -12.88 6.98 -16.32
CA SER A 182 -12.45 6.19 -15.16
C SER A 182 -13.61 5.90 -14.21
N HIS A 183 -14.44 6.91 -13.89
CA HIS A 183 -15.63 6.73 -13.06
C HIS A 183 -16.67 5.82 -13.70
N GLN A 184 -16.91 5.95 -15.00
CA GLN A 184 -17.85 5.10 -15.75
C GLN A 184 -17.39 3.64 -15.75
N LYS A 185 -16.09 3.37 -15.97
CA LYS A 185 -15.52 2.03 -15.90
C LYS A 185 -15.67 1.42 -14.50
N ALA A 186 -15.41 2.20 -13.45
CA ALA A 186 -15.57 1.74 -12.06
C ALA A 186 -17.03 1.42 -11.72
N ALA A 187 -17.98 2.27 -12.14
CA ALA A 187 -19.41 2.03 -11.95
C ALA A 187 -19.86 0.74 -12.65
N SER A 188 -19.52 0.60 -13.93
CA SER A 188 -19.84 -0.60 -14.71
C SER A 188 -19.25 -1.88 -14.11
N ALA A 189 -17.98 -1.84 -13.67
CA ALA A 189 -17.33 -2.98 -13.03
C ALA A 189 -18.03 -3.37 -11.70
N THR A 190 -18.53 -2.37 -10.96
CA THR A 190 -19.29 -2.61 -9.71
C THR A 190 -20.65 -3.25 -10.02
N GLU A 191 -21.40 -2.73 -11.01
CA GLU A 191 -22.69 -3.28 -11.44
C GLU A 191 -22.54 -4.73 -11.95
N LEU A 192 -21.45 -5.02 -12.68
CA LEU A 192 -21.13 -6.34 -13.21
C LEU A 192 -20.49 -7.27 -12.17
N LYS A 193 -20.34 -6.83 -10.93
CA LYS A 193 -19.78 -7.60 -9.80
C LYS A 193 -18.35 -8.10 -10.01
N TYR A 194 -17.56 -7.39 -10.80
CA TYR A 194 -16.18 -7.78 -11.06
C TYR A 194 -15.29 -7.73 -9.82
N PHE A 195 -15.68 -6.94 -8.81
CA PHE A 195 -14.93 -6.79 -7.56
C PHE A 195 -15.36 -7.74 -6.44
N ASP A 196 -16.47 -8.46 -6.59
CA ASP A 196 -17.07 -9.27 -5.51
C ASP A 196 -16.12 -10.36 -5.00
N ARG A 197 -15.29 -10.90 -5.90
CA ARG A 197 -14.34 -11.96 -5.53
C ARG A 197 -13.13 -11.43 -4.77
N GLU A 198 -12.71 -10.19 -5.02
CA GLU A 198 -11.49 -9.63 -4.42
C GLU A 198 -11.75 -8.83 -3.15
N ILE A 199 -12.94 -8.22 -3.01
CA ILE A 199 -13.27 -7.38 -1.87
C ILE A 199 -13.72 -8.22 -0.68
N LEU A 200 -12.96 -8.10 0.43
CA LEU A 200 -13.38 -8.56 1.74
C LEU A 200 -14.29 -7.49 2.37
N PRO A 201 -15.56 -7.79 2.66
CA PRO A 201 -16.40 -6.88 3.43
C PRO A 201 -15.84 -6.71 4.86
N VAL A 202 -15.62 -5.47 5.25
CA VAL A 202 -15.16 -5.10 6.59
C VAL A 202 -16.17 -4.14 7.19
N GLU A 203 -16.60 -4.44 8.42
CA GLU A 203 -17.54 -3.57 9.14
C GLU A 203 -16.92 -2.20 9.40
N GLY A 204 -17.69 -1.14 9.16
CA GLY A 204 -17.27 0.21 9.49
C GLY A 204 -17.19 0.39 11.00
N LYS A 205 -16.13 1.03 11.47
CA LYS A 205 -16.07 1.54 12.85
C LYS A 205 -16.61 2.97 12.85
N ASN A 206 -17.60 3.24 13.68
CA ASN A 206 -18.13 4.56 13.90
C ASN A 206 -17.49 5.16 15.17
N ALA A 207 -17.25 6.49 15.16
CA ALA A 207 -16.80 7.22 16.32
C ALA A 207 -17.90 7.33 17.38
#